data_19ecdf7d33f98ece7a6cb678f1804df5
#
_entry.id   19ecdf7d33f98ece7a6cb678f1804df5
#
_cell.length_a   1.000
_cell.length_b   1.000
_cell.length_c   1.000
_cell.angle_alpha   90.00
_cell.angle_beta   90.00
_cell.angle_gamma   90.00
#
_symmetry.space_group_name_H-M   'P 1'
#
loop_
_entity.id
_entity.type
_entity.pdbx_description
1 polymer ?
#
loop_
_entity_poly.entity_id
_entity_poly.type
_entity_poly.pdbx_seq_one_letter_code
_entity_poly.pdbx_strand_id
1 'polypeptide(L)'
;MLNRRNMLKGTALGLGAAALGMNSLNAAENGTAQKGTTLVKRYENDFYYDKDGNFLVKRAKQAFFEMFDAYHYQYPESFQDDSFFWVIDFGLGDFANCGMGGVIWLNRKNFRYFSHDIFLLPGQQIAEHSHVVTDEAPAKMETWHVRYGSAYNWSEGEPTIPAISKPAASQIDSIHCNHCELIKVGDVRDLNELGKWHFLQGGPEGVIITESATYHDGNGLRFSNPKIGIKVG
;
A
#
# COMPACT_ATOMS: atom_id res chain seq x y z
N MET A 1 24.66 3.94 -22.95
CA MET A 1 23.22 3.71 -23.22
C MET A 1 23.09 2.33 -23.82
N LEU A 2 22.70 1.35 -23.03
CA LEU A 2 22.46 -0.04 -23.46
C LEU A 2 21.00 -0.21 -23.81
N ASN A 3 20.74 -0.47 -25.09
CA ASN A 3 19.40 -0.58 -25.66
C ASN A 3 18.77 -1.94 -25.27
N ARG A 4 17.63 -1.92 -24.57
CA ARG A 4 16.90 -3.09 -24.06
C ARG A 4 16.36 -4.07 -25.12
N ARG A 5 16.59 -3.83 -26.40
CA ARG A 5 16.07 -4.66 -27.51
C ARG A 5 16.94 -5.85 -27.92
N ASN A 6 18.13 -6.03 -27.37
CA ASN A 6 19.06 -7.06 -27.82
C ASN A 6 19.23 -8.28 -26.90
N MET A 7 18.35 -8.49 -25.92
CA MET A 7 18.49 -9.61 -24.97
C MET A 7 17.64 -10.86 -25.30
N LEU A 8 16.98 -10.89 -26.46
CA LEU A 8 16.12 -12.01 -26.87
C LEU A 8 16.44 -12.53 -28.30
N LYS A 9 17.73 -12.67 -28.64
CA LYS A 9 18.13 -13.41 -29.84
C LYS A 9 19.27 -14.34 -29.50
N GLY A 10 18.95 -15.60 -29.26
CA GLY A 10 19.93 -16.65 -29.08
C GLY A 10 19.27 -17.99 -28.83
N THR A 11 19.29 -18.72 -29.88
CA THR A 11 19.35 -20.15 -30.18
C THR A 11 18.02 -20.92 -30.28
N ALA A 12 17.57 -20.99 -31.53
CA ALA A 12 16.75 -22.11 -32.02
C ALA A 12 17.71 -23.25 -32.40
N LEU A 13 17.61 -24.37 -31.68
CA LEU A 13 18.11 -25.68 -32.16
C LEU A 13 16.93 -26.57 -32.35
N GLY A 14 16.65 -26.93 -33.59
CA GLY A 14 15.61 -27.84 -33.97
C GLY A 14 15.91 -29.27 -33.58
N LEU A 15 14.89 -30.04 -33.23
CA LEU A 15 14.87 -31.51 -33.32
C LEU A 15 13.43 -32.02 -33.41
N GLY A 16 13.13 -32.69 -34.50
CA GLY A 16 12.42 -33.95 -34.58
C GLY A 16 10.91 -33.94 -34.28
N ALA A 17 10.13 -33.96 -35.35
CA ALA A 17 8.74 -34.37 -35.34
C ALA A 17 8.60 -35.85 -34.88
N ALA A 18 7.79 -36.09 -33.85
CA ALA A 18 7.16 -37.39 -33.63
C ALA A 18 5.65 -37.13 -33.47
N ALA A 19 4.90 -37.54 -34.46
CA ALA A 19 3.43 -37.55 -34.44
C ALA A 19 2.95 -38.64 -33.49
N LEU A 20 2.22 -38.29 -32.46
CA LEU A 20 1.39 -39.21 -31.67
C LEU A 20 0.07 -38.53 -31.31
N GLY A 21 -0.99 -39.15 -31.81
CA GLY A 21 -2.34 -39.24 -31.31
C GLY A 21 -3.02 -38.01 -30.72
N MET A 22 -3.87 -37.35 -31.51
CA MET A 22 -4.89 -36.45 -31.00
C MET A 22 -5.92 -37.22 -30.21
N ASN A 23 -5.87 -37.18 -28.89
CA ASN A 23 -7.03 -37.39 -28.06
C ASN A 23 -7.59 -36.00 -27.70
N SER A 24 -8.78 -35.72 -28.19
CA SER A 24 -9.59 -34.59 -27.79
C SER A 24 -9.93 -34.69 -26.32
N LEU A 25 -9.15 -33.96 -25.47
CA LEU A 25 -9.56 -33.66 -24.12
C LEU A 25 -10.54 -32.50 -24.18
N ASN A 26 -11.80 -32.82 -23.89
CA ASN A 26 -12.82 -31.83 -23.57
C ASN A 26 -12.24 -30.87 -22.51
N ALA A 27 -12.07 -29.62 -22.89
CA ALA A 27 -11.87 -28.55 -21.93
C ALA A 27 -13.13 -28.48 -21.07
N ALA A 28 -13.10 -29.13 -19.92
CA ALA A 28 -14.04 -28.81 -18.84
C ALA A 28 -13.81 -27.32 -18.51
N GLU A 29 -14.82 -26.52 -18.79
CA GLU A 29 -14.93 -25.16 -18.27
C GLU A 29 -14.86 -25.25 -16.75
N ASN A 30 -13.65 -25.16 -16.18
CA ASN A 30 -13.47 -24.83 -14.78
C ASN A 30 -13.86 -23.36 -14.62
N GLY A 31 -15.15 -23.12 -14.55
CA GLY A 31 -15.69 -21.96 -13.90
C GLY A 31 -15.19 -22.01 -12.46
N THR A 32 -14.09 -21.34 -12.18
CA THR A 32 -13.72 -20.97 -10.81
C THR A 32 -14.85 -20.10 -10.30
N ALA A 33 -15.81 -20.73 -9.61
CA ALA A 33 -16.75 -20.03 -8.78
C ALA A 33 -15.90 -19.13 -7.89
N GLN A 34 -16.01 -17.82 -8.08
CA GLN A 34 -15.49 -16.82 -7.16
C GLN A 34 -16.11 -17.16 -5.81
N LYS A 35 -15.35 -17.84 -4.94
CA LYS A 35 -15.72 -18.02 -3.53
C LYS A 35 -16.03 -16.63 -3.03
N GLY A 36 -17.25 -16.41 -2.55
CA GLY A 36 -17.71 -15.11 -2.10
C GLY A 36 -16.63 -14.46 -1.25
N THR A 37 -16.16 -13.30 -1.68
CA THR A 37 -15.14 -12.52 -0.98
C THR A 37 -15.74 -12.23 0.40
N THR A 38 -15.15 -12.75 1.46
CA THR A 38 -15.52 -12.37 2.81
C THR A 38 -15.30 -10.88 2.91
N LEU A 39 -16.36 -10.09 3.14
CA LEU A 39 -16.24 -8.65 3.25
C LEU A 39 -15.34 -8.32 4.44
N VAL A 40 -14.30 -7.54 4.19
CA VAL A 40 -13.46 -7.00 5.26
C VAL A 40 -14.31 -6.09 6.12
N LYS A 41 -14.35 -6.36 7.41
CA LYS A 41 -15.15 -5.59 8.35
C LYS A 41 -14.54 -4.20 8.56
N ARG A 42 -15.37 -3.16 8.43
CA ARG A 42 -15.02 -1.81 8.84
C ARG A 42 -15.51 -1.57 10.27
N TYR A 43 -14.66 -0.99 11.08
CA TYR A 43 -14.96 -0.52 12.43
C TYR A 43 -14.92 1.01 12.45
N GLU A 44 -15.69 1.61 13.36
CA GLU A 44 -15.66 3.05 13.61
C GLU A 44 -14.67 3.39 14.74
N ASN A 45 -14.43 4.68 14.97
CA ASN A 45 -13.39 5.13 15.92
C ASN A 45 -13.60 4.65 17.35
N ASP A 46 -14.82 4.44 17.81
CA ASP A 46 -15.14 3.91 19.14
C ASP A 46 -14.58 2.49 19.39
N PHE A 47 -14.31 1.74 18.33
CA PHE A 47 -13.61 0.47 18.43
C PHE A 47 -12.11 0.64 18.71
N TYR A 48 -11.48 1.70 18.21
CA TYR A 48 -10.04 1.91 18.23
C TYR A 48 -9.54 2.76 19.39
N TYR A 49 -10.44 3.41 20.12
CA TYR A 49 -10.08 4.26 21.25
C TYR A 49 -10.85 3.85 22.50
N ASP A 50 -10.23 4.05 23.67
CA ASP A 50 -10.92 3.90 24.93
C ASP A 50 -11.76 5.15 25.28
N LYS A 51 -12.48 5.09 26.41
CA LYS A 51 -13.32 6.21 26.90
C LYS A 51 -12.54 7.49 27.20
N ASP A 52 -11.24 7.40 27.38
CA ASP A 52 -10.33 8.52 27.68
C ASP A 52 -9.62 9.03 26.41
N GLY A 53 -9.92 8.46 25.23
CA GLY A 53 -9.37 8.81 23.94
C GLY A 53 -8.00 8.20 23.64
N ASN A 54 -7.55 7.20 24.42
CA ASN A 54 -6.28 6.54 24.17
C ASN A 54 -6.43 5.52 23.03
N PHE A 55 -5.48 5.53 22.09
CA PHE A 55 -5.45 4.61 20.98
C PHE A 55 -5.14 3.17 21.42
N LEU A 56 -5.99 2.24 21.01
CA LEU A 56 -5.91 0.82 21.37
C LEU A 56 -5.22 0.01 20.27
N VAL A 57 -3.88 -0.02 20.27
CA VAL A 57 -3.03 -0.73 19.31
C VAL A 57 -3.50 -2.16 19.06
N LYS A 58 -3.87 -2.92 20.11
CA LYS A 58 -4.36 -4.30 19.97
C LYS A 58 -5.65 -4.40 19.16
N ARG A 59 -6.55 -3.42 19.27
CA ARG A 59 -7.78 -3.37 18.49
C ARG A 59 -7.50 -3.05 17.02
N ALA A 60 -6.56 -2.13 16.77
CA ALA A 60 -6.12 -1.82 15.42
C ALA A 60 -5.50 -3.05 14.75
N LYS A 61 -4.60 -3.76 15.43
CA LYS A 61 -4.01 -5.02 14.93
C LYS A 61 -5.07 -6.10 14.70
N GLN A 62 -6.05 -6.25 15.59
CA GLN A 62 -7.17 -7.17 15.39
C GLN A 62 -7.87 -6.92 14.05
N ALA A 63 -8.19 -5.66 13.72
CA ALA A 63 -8.84 -5.32 12.46
C ALA A 63 -7.99 -5.69 11.24
N PHE A 64 -6.66 -5.51 11.31
CA PHE A 64 -5.74 -5.94 10.25
C PHE A 64 -5.67 -7.46 10.14
N PHE A 65 -5.60 -8.20 11.23
CA PHE A 65 -5.60 -9.67 11.18
C PHE A 65 -6.90 -10.22 10.58
N GLU A 66 -8.06 -9.63 10.91
CA GLU A 66 -9.32 -9.98 10.26
C GLU A 66 -9.30 -9.71 8.74
N MET A 67 -8.65 -8.62 8.31
CA MET A 67 -8.44 -8.35 6.88
C MET A 67 -7.48 -9.36 6.25
N PHE A 68 -6.39 -9.73 6.92
CA PHE A 68 -5.45 -10.74 6.43
C PHE A 68 -6.13 -12.10 6.26
N ASP A 69 -6.96 -12.50 7.22
CA ASP A 69 -7.74 -13.74 7.14
C ASP A 69 -8.74 -13.70 5.96
N ALA A 70 -9.43 -12.57 5.75
CA ALA A 70 -10.36 -12.39 4.64
C ALA A 70 -9.66 -12.51 3.27
N TYR A 71 -8.42 -12.07 3.17
CA TYR A 71 -7.60 -12.19 1.97
C TYR A 71 -6.81 -13.50 1.87
N HIS A 72 -6.84 -14.36 2.90
CA HIS A 72 -5.94 -15.52 3.01
C HIS A 72 -4.47 -15.11 2.88
N TYR A 73 -4.14 -13.90 3.36
CA TYR A 73 -2.79 -13.39 3.38
C TYR A 73 -1.98 -14.12 4.44
N GLN A 74 -0.91 -14.80 4.02
CA GLN A 74 -0.02 -15.52 4.94
C GLN A 74 0.98 -14.56 5.56
N TYR A 75 1.02 -14.49 6.89
CA TYR A 75 1.95 -13.64 7.62
C TYR A 75 2.71 -14.46 8.69
N PRO A 76 3.97 -14.07 9.01
CA PRO A 76 4.79 -14.76 9.98
C PRO A 76 4.33 -14.46 11.42
N GLU A 77 4.73 -15.33 12.37
CA GLU A 77 4.45 -15.15 13.80
C GLU A 77 4.98 -13.80 14.33
N SER A 78 6.06 -13.28 13.74
CA SER A 78 6.63 -11.97 14.09
C SER A 78 5.65 -10.80 13.96
N PHE A 79 4.51 -10.94 13.25
CA PHE A 79 3.46 -9.91 13.23
C PHE A 79 2.77 -9.72 14.58
N GLN A 80 2.93 -10.65 15.52
CA GLN A 80 2.47 -10.46 16.90
C GLN A 80 3.36 -9.48 17.69
N ASP A 81 4.60 -9.24 17.24
CA ASP A 81 5.50 -8.27 17.85
C ASP A 81 5.14 -6.84 17.39
N ASP A 82 4.89 -5.95 18.36
CA ASP A 82 4.51 -4.56 18.09
C ASP A 82 5.64 -3.73 17.45
N SER A 83 6.89 -4.13 17.66
CA SER A 83 8.04 -3.49 17.03
C SER A 83 8.24 -3.91 15.58
N PHE A 84 7.71 -5.07 15.18
CA PHE A 84 7.83 -5.60 13.82
C PHE A 84 6.65 -5.22 12.94
N PHE A 85 5.42 -5.57 13.35
CA PHE A 85 4.19 -5.08 12.74
C PHE A 85 3.64 -3.93 13.57
N TRP A 86 3.81 -2.73 13.09
CA TRP A 86 3.38 -1.50 13.76
C TRP A 86 2.09 -0.95 13.16
N VAL A 87 1.36 -0.21 13.97
CA VAL A 87 0.16 0.52 13.58
C VAL A 87 0.24 1.96 14.11
N ILE A 88 -0.31 2.91 13.37
CA ILE A 88 -0.19 4.33 13.67
C ILE A 88 -1.48 5.07 13.37
N ASP A 89 -1.93 5.92 14.28
CA ASP A 89 -3.12 6.77 14.14
C ASP A 89 -2.80 8.24 13.82
N PHE A 90 -1.53 8.52 13.55
CA PHE A 90 -1.01 9.88 13.29
C PHE A 90 -1.30 10.91 14.39
N GLY A 91 -1.74 10.49 15.58
CA GLY A 91 -2.10 11.37 16.69
C GLY A 91 -3.36 12.18 16.47
N LEU A 92 -4.23 11.76 15.53
CA LEU A 92 -5.42 12.52 15.13
C LEU A 92 -6.71 12.06 15.81
N GLY A 93 -6.69 10.92 16.51
CA GLY A 93 -7.91 10.33 17.09
C GLY A 93 -8.92 9.86 16.04
N ASP A 94 -8.46 9.53 14.82
CA ASP A 94 -9.32 9.19 13.67
C ASP A 94 -8.80 7.96 12.90
N PHE A 95 -8.37 6.93 13.62
CA PHE A 95 -7.77 5.74 13.02
C PHE A 95 -8.66 5.06 11.98
N ALA A 96 -9.97 5.06 12.18
CA ALA A 96 -10.92 4.48 11.22
C ALA A 96 -10.80 5.10 9.82
N ASN A 97 -10.44 6.37 9.72
CA ASN A 97 -10.35 7.12 8.46
C ASN A 97 -8.91 7.51 8.10
N CYS A 98 -8.06 7.78 9.10
CA CYS A 98 -6.67 8.19 8.90
C CYS A 98 -5.75 7.42 9.84
N GLY A 99 -5.07 6.43 9.31
CA GLY A 99 -4.19 5.52 10.01
C GLY A 99 -3.59 4.51 9.05
N MET A 100 -2.69 3.68 9.52
CA MET A 100 -2.13 2.57 8.74
C MET A 100 -1.51 1.51 9.64
N GLY A 101 -1.33 0.33 9.08
CA GLY A 101 -0.40 -0.68 9.58
C GLY A 101 0.74 -0.89 8.59
N GLY A 102 1.87 -1.37 9.07
CA GLY A 102 2.99 -1.63 8.19
C GLY A 102 4.09 -2.50 8.76
N VAL A 103 4.90 -3.04 7.86
CA VAL A 103 6.12 -3.81 8.16
C VAL A 103 7.24 -3.32 7.28
N ILE A 104 8.28 -2.76 7.87
CA ILE A 104 9.51 -2.42 7.16
C ILE A 104 10.38 -3.67 7.07
N TRP A 105 10.43 -4.28 5.90
CA TRP A 105 11.26 -5.46 5.65
C TRP A 105 12.74 -5.11 5.57
N LEU A 106 13.04 -4.03 4.88
CA LEU A 106 14.40 -3.59 4.59
C LEU A 106 14.48 -2.07 4.58
N ASN A 107 15.50 -1.50 5.22
CA ASN A 107 15.90 -0.11 5.06
C ASN A 107 17.43 -0.04 5.07
N ARG A 108 18.05 0.03 3.88
CA ARG A 108 19.50 -0.13 3.69
C ARG A 108 20.14 1.16 3.18
N LYS A 109 20.67 1.98 4.10
CA LYS A 109 21.32 3.26 3.80
C LYS A 109 22.47 3.10 2.79
N ASN A 110 23.38 2.14 3.01
CA ASN A 110 24.57 1.95 2.18
C ASN A 110 24.26 1.54 0.74
N PHE A 111 23.14 0.85 0.54
CA PHE A 111 22.71 0.37 -0.79
C PHE A 111 21.52 1.17 -1.33
N ARG A 112 21.02 2.13 -0.56
CA ARG A 112 19.97 3.07 -0.92
C ARG A 112 18.67 2.44 -1.40
N TYR A 113 18.25 1.34 -0.75
CA TYR A 113 16.95 0.73 -1.04
C TYR A 113 16.14 0.44 0.23
N PHE A 114 14.83 0.38 0.03
CA PHE A 114 13.83 0.20 1.06
C PHE A 114 12.73 -0.73 0.55
N SER A 115 12.17 -1.55 1.44
CA SER A 115 11.00 -2.38 1.17
C SER A 115 10.08 -2.38 2.39
N HIS A 116 8.80 -2.16 2.14
CA HIS A 116 7.78 -1.98 3.14
C HIS A 116 6.47 -2.60 2.66
N ASP A 117 5.74 -3.30 3.54
CA ASP A 117 4.35 -3.62 3.26
C ASP A 117 3.45 -2.65 4.02
N ILE A 118 2.51 -2.06 3.29
CA ILE A 118 1.50 -1.12 3.75
C ILE A 118 0.16 -1.82 3.83
N PHE A 119 -0.52 -1.66 4.95
CA PHE A 119 -1.86 -2.20 5.17
C PHE A 119 -2.82 -1.05 5.47
N LEU A 120 -3.90 -0.95 4.69
CA LEU A 120 -4.96 0.02 4.92
C LEU A 120 -6.31 -0.70 5.01
N LEU A 121 -7.05 -0.42 6.07
CA LEU A 121 -8.41 -0.90 6.26
C LEU A 121 -9.38 -0.25 5.25
N PRO A 122 -10.61 -0.75 5.08
CA PRO A 122 -11.59 -0.17 4.16
C PRO A 122 -11.77 1.33 4.37
N GLY A 123 -11.45 2.14 3.34
CA GLY A 123 -11.56 3.59 3.34
C GLY A 123 -10.51 4.35 4.16
N GLN A 124 -9.63 3.65 4.88
CA GLN A 124 -8.57 4.25 5.69
C GLN A 124 -7.48 4.86 4.80
N GLN A 125 -6.99 6.05 5.14
CA GLN A 125 -5.91 6.69 4.39
C GLN A 125 -4.64 6.88 5.24
N ILE A 126 -3.50 6.91 4.56
CA ILE A 126 -2.26 7.46 5.12
C ILE A 126 -2.40 8.98 5.20
N ALA A 127 -1.88 9.61 6.24
CA ALA A 127 -1.82 11.06 6.27
C ALA A 127 -1.00 11.59 5.08
N GLU A 128 -1.51 12.63 4.40
CA GLU A 128 -0.80 13.24 3.27
C GLU A 128 0.59 13.68 3.70
N HIS A 129 1.58 13.26 2.91
CA HIS A 129 2.98 13.53 3.21
C HIS A 129 3.80 13.76 1.95
N SER A 130 5.01 14.26 2.15
CA SER A 130 6.04 14.37 1.14
C SER A 130 7.40 13.99 1.72
N HIS A 131 8.36 13.69 0.85
CA HIS A 131 9.73 13.39 1.23
C HIS A 131 10.67 14.47 0.69
N VAL A 132 11.47 15.08 1.58
CA VAL A 132 12.43 16.11 1.22
C VAL A 132 13.86 15.61 1.34
N VAL A 133 14.78 16.29 0.69
CA VAL A 133 16.23 16.06 0.83
C VAL A 133 16.66 16.35 2.27
N THR A 134 17.54 15.52 2.80
CA THR A 134 18.22 15.69 4.08
C THR A 134 19.72 15.66 3.87
N ASP A 135 20.49 15.89 4.94
CA ASP A 135 21.95 15.74 4.90
C ASP A 135 22.37 14.26 4.68
N GLU A 136 21.49 13.32 4.98
CA GLU A 136 21.75 11.88 4.95
C GLU A 136 21.28 11.20 3.65
N ALA A 137 20.28 11.77 2.98
CA ALA A 137 19.66 11.15 1.80
C ALA A 137 18.98 12.15 0.87
N PRO A 138 18.92 11.87 -0.45
CA PRO A 138 18.02 12.56 -1.35
C PRO A 138 16.56 12.29 -0.95
N ALA A 139 15.63 13.10 -1.48
CA ALA A 139 14.21 12.83 -1.33
C ALA A 139 13.89 11.39 -1.76
N LYS A 140 13.03 10.73 -0.98
CA LYS A 140 12.65 9.33 -1.22
C LYS A 140 11.85 9.21 -2.51
N MET A 141 12.20 8.23 -3.34
CA MET A 141 11.42 7.80 -4.50
C MET A 141 10.72 6.50 -4.17
N GLU A 142 9.45 6.38 -4.52
CA GLU A 142 8.57 5.28 -4.12
C GLU A 142 7.88 4.66 -5.32
N THR A 143 7.62 3.36 -5.19
CA THR A 143 6.83 2.55 -6.13
C THR A 143 5.91 1.66 -5.32
N TRP A 144 4.61 1.67 -5.62
CA TRP A 144 3.59 0.90 -4.95
C TRP A 144 3.06 -0.22 -5.85
N HIS A 145 3.06 -1.44 -5.33
CA HIS A 145 2.50 -2.61 -6.00
C HIS A 145 1.31 -3.15 -5.20
N VAL A 146 0.11 -3.08 -5.74
CA VAL A 146 -1.10 -3.58 -5.10
C VAL A 146 -1.10 -5.10 -5.12
N ARG A 147 -1.10 -5.72 -3.92
CA ARG A 147 -1.06 -7.17 -3.74
C ARG A 147 -2.45 -7.76 -3.51
N TYR A 148 -3.29 -7.07 -2.74
CA TYR A 148 -4.66 -7.45 -2.43
C TYR A 148 -5.53 -6.20 -2.36
N GLY A 149 -6.82 -6.34 -2.72
CA GLY A 149 -7.78 -5.26 -2.66
C GLY A 149 -7.58 -4.16 -3.69
N SER A 150 -7.92 -2.95 -3.32
CA SER A 150 -7.75 -1.76 -4.15
C SER A 150 -7.39 -0.54 -3.31
N ALA A 151 -6.81 0.48 -3.94
CA ALA A 151 -6.52 1.74 -3.29
C ALA A 151 -6.83 2.92 -4.22
N TYR A 152 -7.12 4.04 -3.62
CA TYR A 152 -7.08 5.35 -4.27
C TYR A 152 -5.69 5.94 -4.06
N ASN A 153 -4.98 6.16 -5.17
CA ASN A 153 -3.67 6.81 -5.19
C ASN A 153 -3.86 8.30 -5.40
N TRP A 154 -3.55 9.08 -4.39
CA TRP A 154 -3.70 10.53 -4.39
C TRP A 154 -2.36 11.23 -4.59
N SER A 155 -2.34 12.23 -5.45
CA SER A 155 -1.14 13.03 -5.74
C SER A 155 -1.50 14.48 -6.11
N GLU A 156 -0.51 15.34 -6.10
CA GLU A 156 -0.62 16.63 -6.78
C GLU A 156 -0.69 16.39 -8.29
N GLY A 157 -1.55 17.15 -8.99
CA GLY A 157 -1.70 17.03 -10.45
C GLY A 157 -2.95 17.73 -10.95
N GLU A 158 -3.36 17.41 -12.16
CA GLU A 158 -4.64 17.85 -12.70
C GLU A 158 -5.79 17.23 -11.90
N PRO A 159 -6.78 18.01 -11.44
CA PRO A 159 -7.87 17.50 -10.63
C PRO A 159 -8.65 16.37 -11.31
N THR A 160 -8.91 15.30 -10.58
CA THR A 160 -9.81 14.24 -11.05
C THR A 160 -11.26 14.69 -10.94
N ILE A 161 -11.95 14.86 -12.10
CA ILE A 161 -13.34 15.31 -12.18
C ILE A 161 -14.16 14.31 -13.02
N PRO A 162 -15.29 13.78 -12.48
CA PRO A 162 -15.74 13.90 -11.09
C PRO A 162 -14.80 13.19 -10.09
N ALA A 163 -14.79 13.67 -8.86
CA ALA A 163 -14.00 13.03 -7.81
C ALA A 163 -14.46 11.57 -7.58
N ILE A 164 -13.52 10.63 -7.57
CA ILE A 164 -13.80 9.18 -7.39
C ILE A 164 -13.69 8.73 -5.94
N SER A 165 -13.09 9.54 -5.07
CA SER A 165 -13.01 9.33 -3.63
C SER A 165 -12.94 10.69 -2.92
N LYS A 166 -12.91 10.68 -1.57
CA LYS A 166 -12.75 11.86 -0.74
C LYS A 166 -11.72 11.59 0.36
N PRO A 167 -10.82 12.54 0.64
CA PRO A 167 -9.95 12.46 1.82
C PRO A 167 -10.75 12.39 3.12
N ALA A 168 -10.13 11.83 4.17
CA ALA A 168 -10.69 11.80 5.51
C ALA A 168 -10.98 13.23 6.00
N ALA A 169 -12.09 13.42 6.73
CA ALA A 169 -12.49 14.73 7.23
C ALA A 169 -11.42 15.35 8.15
N SER A 170 -10.69 14.54 8.90
CA SER A 170 -9.56 14.97 9.74
C SER A 170 -8.37 15.53 8.97
N GLN A 171 -8.34 15.35 7.64
CA GLN A 171 -7.24 15.77 6.75
C GLN A 171 -7.65 16.88 5.76
N ILE A 172 -8.95 17.03 5.46
CA ILE A 172 -9.45 17.73 4.29
C ILE A 172 -8.97 19.20 4.19
N ASP A 173 -8.80 19.87 5.33
CA ASP A 173 -8.35 21.27 5.37
C ASP A 173 -6.84 21.44 5.09
N SER A 174 -6.10 20.36 5.02
CA SER A 174 -4.63 20.36 4.88
C SER A 174 -4.15 19.68 3.59
N ILE A 175 -5.07 19.11 2.78
CA ILE A 175 -4.73 18.32 1.60
C ILE A 175 -4.31 19.22 0.43
N HIS A 176 -3.19 18.88 -0.19
CA HIS A 176 -2.67 19.49 -1.43
C HIS A 176 -3.02 18.64 -2.65
N CYS A 177 -3.17 17.31 -2.45
CA CYS A 177 -3.51 16.38 -3.52
C CYS A 177 -4.90 16.65 -4.08
N ASN A 178 -5.01 16.72 -5.40
CA ASN A 178 -6.25 16.93 -6.14
C ASN A 178 -6.44 15.92 -7.28
N HIS A 179 -5.40 15.16 -7.61
CA HIS A 179 -5.46 14.04 -8.54
C HIS A 179 -5.65 12.74 -7.78
N CYS A 180 -6.57 11.88 -8.28
CA CYS A 180 -6.89 10.61 -7.65
C CYS A 180 -7.15 9.56 -8.71
N GLU A 181 -6.44 8.44 -8.64
CA GLU A 181 -6.70 7.27 -9.48
C GLU A 181 -7.00 6.02 -8.64
N LEU A 182 -7.87 5.15 -9.15
CA LEU A 182 -8.13 3.85 -8.53
C LEU A 182 -7.11 2.83 -9.06
N ILE A 183 -6.32 2.25 -8.16
CA ILE A 183 -5.37 1.18 -8.46
C ILE A 183 -5.82 -0.14 -7.83
N LYS A 184 -5.59 -1.26 -8.52
CA LYS A 184 -6.11 -2.60 -8.20
C LYS A 184 -4.99 -3.63 -8.19
N VAL A 185 -5.32 -4.84 -7.73
CA VAL A 185 -4.38 -5.97 -7.71
C VAL A 185 -3.63 -6.11 -9.03
N GLY A 186 -2.31 -6.13 -8.95
CA GLY A 186 -1.38 -6.21 -10.08
C GLY A 186 -0.92 -4.86 -10.63
N ASP A 187 -1.60 -3.76 -10.28
CA ASP A 187 -1.14 -2.43 -10.67
C ASP A 187 0.14 -2.06 -9.91
N VAL A 188 1.02 -1.36 -10.63
CA VAL A 188 2.25 -0.75 -10.10
C VAL A 188 2.23 0.72 -10.46
N ARG A 189 2.48 1.58 -9.47
CA ARG A 189 2.55 3.03 -9.63
C ARG A 189 3.79 3.58 -8.96
N ASP A 190 4.43 4.51 -9.64
CA ASP A 190 5.59 5.23 -9.13
C ASP A 190 5.16 6.61 -8.60
N LEU A 191 5.88 7.10 -7.60
CA LEU A 191 5.86 8.53 -7.29
C LEU A 191 6.53 9.26 -8.46
N ASN A 192 5.74 9.95 -9.29
CA ASN A 192 6.21 10.49 -10.57
C ASN A 192 7.27 11.60 -10.42
N GLU A 193 7.27 12.31 -9.30
CA GLU A 193 8.16 13.44 -9.04
C GLU A 193 8.54 13.51 -7.57
N LEU A 194 9.83 13.74 -7.30
CA LEU A 194 10.36 13.87 -5.94
C LEU A 194 9.77 15.08 -5.21
N GLY A 195 9.51 14.95 -3.91
CA GLY A 195 9.03 16.02 -3.06
C GLY A 195 7.55 16.39 -3.21
N LYS A 196 6.80 15.70 -4.07
CA LYS A 196 5.36 15.91 -4.23
C LYS A 196 4.57 15.38 -3.03
N TRP A 197 3.49 16.08 -2.71
CA TRP A 197 2.50 15.60 -1.76
C TRP A 197 1.76 14.40 -2.34
N HIS A 198 1.56 13.39 -1.52
CA HIS A 198 0.87 12.16 -1.91
C HIS A 198 0.34 11.40 -0.70
N PHE A 199 -0.60 10.49 -0.95
CA PHE A 199 -1.06 9.50 0.01
C PHE A 199 -1.84 8.39 -0.69
N LEU A 200 -1.96 7.25 -0.01
CA LEU A 200 -2.81 6.13 -0.41
C LEU A 200 -4.03 6.07 0.51
N GLN A 201 -5.17 5.69 -0.07
CA GLN A 201 -6.41 5.43 0.67
C GLN A 201 -6.93 4.06 0.27
N GLY A 202 -7.22 3.19 1.24
CA GLY A 202 -7.80 1.88 0.99
C GLY A 202 -9.14 1.98 0.26
N GLY A 203 -9.37 1.09 -0.69
CA GLY A 203 -10.67 0.92 -1.33
C GLY A 203 -11.73 0.34 -0.38
N PRO A 204 -12.93 0.02 -0.88
CA PRO A 204 -14.04 -0.48 -0.06
C PRO A 204 -13.73 -1.78 0.70
N GLU A 205 -12.78 -2.56 0.21
CA GLU A 205 -12.33 -3.83 0.80
C GLU A 205 -11.01 -3.72 1.56
N GLY A 206 -10.43 -2.52 1.65
CA GLY A 206 -9.07 -2.32 2.15
C GLY A 206 -8.01 -2.71 1.13
N VAL A 207 -6.73 -2.65 1.51
CA VAL A 207 -5.63 -2.94 0.59
C VAL A 207 -4.37 -3.42 1.30
N ILE A 208 -3.63 -4.30 0.64
CA ILE A 208 -2.25 -4.67 0.97
C ILE A 208 -1.36 -4.27 -0.20
N ILE A 209 -0.36 -3.44 0.08
CA ILE A 209 0.55 -2.90 -0.91
C ILE A 209 1.99 -3.21 -0.48
N THR A 210 2.82 -3.66 -1.43
CA THR A 210 4.26 -3.66 -1.26
C THR A 210 4.83 -2.38 -1.84
N GLU A 211 5.50 -1.60 -1.00
CA GLU A 211 6.29 -0.46 -1.41
C GLU A 211 7.74 -0.87 -1.61
N SER A 212 8.27 -0.51 -2.77
CA SER A 212 9.71 -0.54 -3.09
C SER A 212 10.19 0.90 -3.27
N ALA A 213 11.23 1.29 -2.55
CA ALA A 213 11.64 2.69 -2.54
C ALA A 213 13.16 2.85 -2.44
N THR A 214 13.64 4.07 -2.60
CA THR A 214 14.97 4.44 -2.15
C THR A 214 15.02 4.47 -0.62
N TYR A 215 16.23 4.52 -0.04
CA TYR A 215 16.42 4.56 1.41
C TYR A 215 15.49 5.59 2.09
N HIS A 216 14.77 5.14 3.12
CA HIS A 216 13.90 5.99 3.92
C HIS A 216 14.70 6.63 5.07
N ASP A 217 14.87 7.95 5.01
CA ASP A 217 15.31 8.76 6.14
C ASP A 217 14.08 9.43 6.76
N GLY A 218 13.73 9.05 8.00
CA GLY A 218 12.58 9.62 8.71
C GLY A 218 12.67 11.14 8.89
N ASN A 219 13.88 11.72 8.90
CA ASN A 219 14.07 13.17 8.97
C ASN A 219 13.61 13.89 7.69
N GLY A 220 13.48 13.17 6.57
CA GLY A 220 12.97 13.69 5.30
C GLY A 220 11.46 13.73 5.19
N LEU A 221 10.71 13.07 6.11
CA LEU A 221 9.26 13.00 6.05
C LEU A 221 8.62 14.33 6.48
N ARG A 222 7.63 14.80 5.71
CA ARG A 222 6.84 16.00 6.01
C ARG A 222 5.36 15.66 5.87
N PHE A 223 4.56 16.08 6.86
CA PHE A 223 3.10 15.97 6.81
C PHE A 223 2.48 17.32 6.49
N SER A 224 1.44 17.33 5.66
CA SER A 224 0.70 18.55 5.34
C SER A 224 -0.15 19.04 6.51
N ASN A 225 -0.70 18.11 7.29
CA ASN A 225 -1.51 18.44 8.45
C ASN A 225 -0.62 18.75 9.67
N PRO A 226 -0.65 20.02 10.17
CA PRO A 226 0.21 20.42 11.31
C PRO A 226 -0.20 19.80 12.65
N LYS A 227 -1.36 19.14 12.73
CA LYS A 227 -1.81 18.44 13.95
C LYS A 227 -1.12 17.09 14.14
N ILE A 228 -0.45 16.57 13.11
CA ILE A 228 0.27 15.29 13.21
C ILE A 228 1.48 15.46 14.13
N GLY A 229 1.46 14.73 15.24
CA GLY A 229 2.47 14.79 16.29
C GLY A 229 3.47 13.64 16.30
N ILE A 230 3.48 12.79 15.27
CA ILE A 230 4.28 11.57 15.28
C ILE A 230 5.69 11.85 14.77
N LYS A 231 6.66 11.43 15.56
CA LYS A 231 8.04 11.25 15.10
C LYS A 231 8.13 9.82 14.58
N VAL A 232 8.18 9.66 13.28
CA VAL A 232 8.55 8.38 12.66
C VAL A 232 10.05 8.24 12.86
N GLY A 233 10.45 7.35 13.76
CA GLY A 233 11.83 7.04 14.06
C GLY A 233 12.44 6.06 13.07
#